data_482f9c7d2f36c43e3db072e6e898db46
#
_entry.id   482f9c7d2f36c43e3db072e6e898db46
#
_cell.length_a   1.000
_cell.length_b   1.000
_cell.length_c   1.000
_cell.angle_alpha   90.00
_cell.angle_beta   90.00
_cell.angle_gamma   90.00
#
_symmetry.space_group_name_H-M   'P 1'
#
loop_
_entity.id
_entity.type
_entity.pdbx_description
1 polymer ?
#
loop_
_entity_poly.entity_id
_entity_poly.type
_entity_poly.pdbx_seq_one_letter_code
_entity_poly.pdbx_strand_id
1 'polypeptide(L)'
;MIIESKINDYILGLGIDLGTSGVRIAVVNVERELVYSSSLNYQYGLSKYNDWKDNIEYLISKIPNKIKESILALSIDGTSGTIIASDIYGNPKGDAIPYFKTFSEYNNLIQLKSFWILLALKSLYWLVL
;
A
#
# COMPACT_ATOMS: atom_id res chain seq x y z
N MET A 1 -11.81 3.50 -17.05
CA MET A 1 -12.23 4.50 -18.05
C MET A 1 -11.00 5.31 -18.39
N ILE A 2 -10.60 5.37 -19.66
CA ILE A 2 -9.45 6.14 -20.15
C ILE A 2 -10.02 7.38 -20.82
N ILE A 3 -9.63 8.56 -20.37
CA ILE A 3 -10.00 9.82 -21.01
C ILE A 3 -8.80 10.25 -21.88
N GLU A 4 -8.81 9.85 -23.16
CA GLU A 4 -7.68 10.10 -24.08
C GLU A 4 -7.31 11.58 -24.24
N SER A 5 -8.26 12.50 -24.04
CA SER A 5 -8.01 13.96 -24.17
C SER A 5 -7.20 14.57 -23.03
N LYS A 6 -6.94 13.80 -21.96
CA LYS A 6 -6.24 14.28 -20.75
C LYS A 6 -4.82 13.75 -20.60
N ILE A 7 -4.33 12.99 -21.59
CA ILE A 7 -2.92 12.60 -21.66
C ILE A 7 -2.15 13.77 -22.28
N ASN A 8 -2.29 14.94 -21.69
CA ASN A 8 -1.45 16.06 -22.07
C ASN A 8 -0.20 16.03 -21.19
N ASP A 9 0.84 15.65 -21.88
CA ASP A 9 2.24 15.95 -21.68
C ASP A 9 2.89 15.62 -20.30
N TYR A 10 3.29 14.34 -20.15
CA TYR A 10 4.64 14.00 -19.74
C TYR A 10 4.94 13.85 -18.25
N ILE A 11 4.13 14.35 -17.33
CA ILE A 11 4.38 14.14 -15.89
C ILE A 11 3.11 13.62 -15.23
N LEU A 12 3.12 12.30 -14.97
CA LEU A 12 2.04 11.63 -14.25
C LEU A 12 2.51 11.17 -12.87
N GLY A 13 1.60 11.22 -11.90
CA GLY A 13 1.78 10.64 -10.57
C GLY A 13 0.89 9.43 -10.38
N LEU A 14 1.43 8.35 -9.82
CA LEU A 14 0.68 7.16 -9.40
C LEU A 14 0.47 7.20 -7.89
N GLY A 15 -0.79 7.21 -7.46
CA GLY A 15 -1.20 6.97 -6.08
C GLY A 15 -1.63 5.52 -5.87
N ILE A 16 -1.21 4.90 -4.77
CA ILE A 16 -1.64 3.57 -4.33
C ILE A 16 -2.24 3.72 -2.94
N ASP A 17 -3.47 3.24 -2.77
CA ASP A 17 -4.17 3.18 -1.49
C ASP A 17 -4.35 1.71 -1.08
N LEU A 18 -3.69 1.32 0.02
CA LEU A 18 -3.83 0.02 0.68
C LEU A 18 -4.96 0.11 1.72
N GLY A 19 -6.20 0.03 1.25
CA GLY A 19 -7.38 0.12 2.11
C GLY A 19 -7.63 -1.15 2.94
N THR A 20 -8.66 -1.12 3.77
CA THR A 20 -9.04 -2.26 4.64
C THR A 20 -9.56 -3.47 3.84
N SER A 21 -10.22 -3.24 2.71
CA SER A 21 -10.88 -4.29 1.91
C SER A 21 -10.18 -4.60 0.58
N GLY A 22 -9.18 -3.81 0.19
CA GLY A 22 -8.51 -3.98 -1.10
C GLY A 22 -7.55 -2.84 -1.41
N VAL A 23 -7.00 -2.90 -2.61
CA VAL A 23 -6.06 -1.93 -3.16
C VAL A 23 -6.76 -1.07 -4.20
N ARG A 24 -6.47 0.22 -4.21
CA ARG A 24 -6.88 1.16 -5.25
C ARG A 24 -5.65 1.83 -5.83
N ILE A 25 -5.67 2.07 -7.12
CA ILE A 25 -4.66 2.87 -7.80
C ILE A 25 -5.32 4.00 -8.57
N ALA A 26 -4.64 5.15 -8.61
CA ALA A 26 -5.04 6.30 -9.39
C ALA A 26 -3.83 6.95 -10.04
N VAL A 27 -3.93 7.30 -11.31
CA VAL A 27 -2.93 8.09 -12.03
C VAL A 27 -3.51 9.46 -12.30
N VAL A 28 -2.78 10.50 -11.92
CA VAL A 28 -3.18 11.90 -12.09
C VAL A 28 -2.12 12.68 -12.87
N ASN A 29 -2.55 13.73 -13.57
CA ASN A 29 -1.65 14.66 -14.22
C ASN A 29 -1.30 15.85 -13.30
N VAL A 30 -0.50 16.79 -13.79
CA VAL A 30 -0.08 17.98 -13.04
C VAL A 30 -1.24 18.95 -12.75
N GLU A 31 -2.30 18.91 -13.53
CA GLU A 31 -3.54 19.67 -13.33
C GLU A 31 -4.47 19.01 -12.28
N ARG A 32 -4.03 17.90 -11.65
CA ARG A 32 -4.81 17.10 -10.68
C ARG A 32 -6.01 16.39 -11.31
N GLU A 33 -5.98 16.15 -12.57
CA GLU A 33 -7.04 15.41 -13.25
C GLU A 33 -6.75 13.92 -13.24
N LEU A 34 -7.80 13.11 -13.02
CA LEU A 34 -7.72 11.66 -13.03
C LEU A 34 -7.56 11.14 -14.47
N VAL A 35 -6.44 10.50 -14.74
CA VAL A 35 -6.10 9.90 -16.04
C VAL A 35 -6.48 8.42 -16.10
N TYR A 36 -6.25 7.69 -14.99
CA TYR A 36 -6.54 6.27 -14.89
C TYR A 36 -6.86 5.91 -13.44
N SER A 37 -7.78 4.98 -13.24
CA SER A 37 -8.00 4.37 -11.92
C SER A 37 -8.45 2.93 -12.04
N SER A 38 -8.08 2.12 -11.05
CA SER A 38 -8.53 0.75 -10.93
C SER A 38 -8.46 0.31 -9.46
N SER A 39 -9.21 -0.73 -9.12
CA SER A 39 -9.22 -1.28 -7.76
C SER A 39 -9.44 -2.78 -7.78
N LEU A 40 -8.98 -3.45 -6.71
CA LEU A 40 -9.15 -4.89 -6.52
C LEU A 40 -9.32 -5.18 -5.03
N ASN A 41 -10.34 -5.97 -4.69
CA ASN A 41 -10.55 -6.42 -3.32
C ASN A 41 -9.57 -7.54 -2.96
N TYR A 42 -9.23 -7.63 -1.67
CA TYR A 42 -8.45 -8.76 -1.16
C TYR A 42 -9.26 -10.05 -1.27
N GLN A 43 -8.58 -11.13 -1.64
CA GLN A 43 -9.17 -12.47 -1.66
C GLN A 43 -9.21 -13.08 -0.25
N TYR A 44 -8.16 -12.86 0.54
CA TYR A 44 -7.96 -13.47 1.86
C TYR A 44 -7.94 -12.43 2.99
N GLY A 45 -8.16 -11.17 2.66
CA GLY A 45 -8.32 -10.07 3.59
C GLY A 45 -7.03 -9.39 4.03
N LEU A 46 -7.19 -8.32 4.82
CA LEU A 46 -6.12 -7.40 5.21
C LEU A 46 -4.94 -8.06 5.93
N SER A 47 -5.14 -9.18 6.62
CA SER A 47 -4.06 -9.89 7.32
C SER A 47 -3.05 -10.54 6.38
N LYS A 48 -3.42 -10.85 5.15
CA LYS A 48 -2.58 -11.57 4.20
C LYS A 48 -1.81 -10.60 3.31
N TYR A 49 -0.57 -10.30 3.67
CA TYR A 49 0.25 -9.33 2.93
C TYR A 49 0.50 -9.72 1.47
N ASN A 50 0.46 -11.03 1.13
CA ASN A 50 0.54 -11.49 -0.25
C ASN A 50 -0.58 -10.90 -1.10
N ASP A 51 -1.81 -10.80 -0.55
CA ASP A 51 -2.92 -10.13 -1.25
C ASP A 51 -2.58 -8.67 -1.59
N TRP A 52 -1.86 -7.97 -0.71
CA TRP A 52 -1.47 -6.58 -0.98
C TRP A 52 -0.51 -6.52 -2.17
N LYS A 53 0.55 -7.34 -2.10
CA LYS A 53 1.59 -7.41 -3.14
C LYS A 53 0.99 -7.82 -4.48
N ASP A 54 0.28 -8.94 -4.51
CA ASP A 54 -0.28 -9.52 -5.73
C ASP A 54 -1.29 -8.55 -6.38
N ASN A 55 -2.14 -7.89 -5.57
CA ASN A 55 -3.09 -6.90 -6.06
C ASN A 55 -2.40 -5.64 -6.62
N ILE A 56 -1.35 -5.13 -5.94
CA ILE A 56 -0.58 -3.99 -6.45
C ILE A 56 0.06 -4.34 -7.79
N GLU A 57 0.78 -5.47 -7.86
CA GLU A 57 1.46 -5.92 -9.08
C GLU A 57 0.45 -6.12 -10.22
N TYR A 58 -0.68 -6.75 -9.94
CA TYR A 58 -1.75 -6.93 -10.92
C TYR A 58 -2.28 -5.59 -11.43
N LEU A 59 -2.67 -4.68 -10.53
CA LEU A 59 -3.24 -3.39 -10.89
C LEU A 59 -2.25 -2.55 -11.72
N ILE A 60 -0.97 -2.51 -11.32
CA ILE A 60 0.08 -1.82 -12.07
C ILE A 60 0.27 -2.46 -13.45
N SER A 61 0.20 -3.79 -13.56
CA SER A 61 0.31 -4.47 -14.85
C SER A 61 -0.79 -4.08 -15.83
N LYS A 62 -1.96 -3.68 -15.33
CA LYS A 62 -3.13 -3.27 -16.16
C LYS A 62 -3.10 -1.80 -16.59
N ILE A 63 -2.21 -0.99 -16.05
CA ILE A 63 -2.03 0.39 -16.54
C ILE A 63 -1.54 0.32 -17.99
N PRO A 64 -2.20 1.00 -18.95
CA PRO A 64 -1.73 1.06 -20.34
C PRO A 64 -0.28 1.55 -20.42
N ASN A 65 0.53 0.94 -21.28
CA ASN A 65 1.96 1.25 -21.39
C ASN A 65 2.22 2.74 -21.63
N LYS A 66 1.44 3.39 -22.49
CA LYS A 66 1.54 4.83 -22.77
C LYS A 66 1.40 5.69 -21.49
N ILE A 67 0.52 5.31 -20.57
CA ILE A 67 0.35 5.99 -19.27
C ILE A 67 1.52 5.63 -18.35
N LYS A 68 1.88 4.35 -18.29
CA LYS A 68 2.94 3.84 -17.39
C LYS A 68 4.29 4.50 -17.65
N GLU A 69 4.65 4.69 -18.92
CA GLU A 69 5.90 5.32 -19.35
C GLU A 69 6.00 6.80 -18.96
N SER A 70 4.87 7.45 -18.70
CA SER A 70 4.80 8.85 -18.27
C SER A 70 4.74 9.05 -16.75
N ILE A 71 4.68 7.96 -15.97
CA ILE A 71 4.65 8.04 -14.50
C ILE A 71 6.05 8.36 -13.98
N LEU A 72 6.21 9.52 -13.35
CA LEU A 72 7.47 10.00 -12.79
C LEU A 72 7.50 10.03 -11.26
N ALA A 73 6.34 9.91 -10.62
CA ALA A 73 6.22 9.95 -9.16
C ALA A 73 5.28 8.85 -8.66
N LEU A 74 5.59 8.33 -7.48
CA LEU A 74 4.77 7.33 -6.78
C LEU A 74 4.50 7.81 -5.35
N SER A 75 3.25 7.63 -4.91
CA SER A 75 2.86 7.79 -3.51
C SER A 75 2.06 6.58 -3.06
N ILE A 76 2.32 6.13 -1.83
CA ILE A 76 1.57 5.02 -1.22
C ILE A 76 0.97 5.53 0.08
N ASP A 77 -0.31 5.26 0.26
CA ASP A 77 -1.04 5.41 1.52
C ASP A 77 -1.59 4.05 1.96
N GLY A 78 -1.84 3.88 3.23
CA GLY A 78 -2.35 2.62 3.77
C GLY A 78 -3.13 2.80 5.06
N THR A 79 -3.81 1.74 5.50
CA THR A 79 -4.56 1.74 6.76
C THR A 79 -3.62 2.01 7.95
N SER A 80 -3.92 3.04 8.75
CA SER A 80 -3.18 3.33 9.96
C SER A 80 -3.33 2.19 10.99
N GLY A 81 -2.24 1.92 11.76
CA GLY A 81 -2.27 0.95 12.84
C GLY A 81 -2.24 -0.52 12.43
N THR A 82 -2.16 -0.85 11.14
CA THR A 82 -1.89 -2.22 10.69
C THR A 82 -0.39 -2.47 10.75
N ILE A 83 0.03 -3.55 11.41
CA ILE A 83 1.43 -3.86 11.69
C ILE A 83 1.80 -5.20 11.03
N ILE A 84 3.00 -5.27 10.44
CA ILE A 84 3.59 -6.51 9.97
C ILE A 84 5.02 -6.64 10.49
N ALA A 85 5.36 -7.80 11.07
CA ALA A 85 6.73 -8.09 11.44
C ALA A 85 7.56 -8.42 10.20
N SER A 86 8.79 -7.91 10.13
CA SER A 86 9.72 -8.23 9.04
C SER A 86 11.11 -8.53 9.59
N ASP A 87 11.92 -9.25 8.80
CA ASP A 87 13.34 -9.39 9.09
C ASP A 87 14.11 -8.12 8.70
N ILE A 88 15.44 -8.14 8.93
CA ILE A 88 16.32 -6.98 8.63
C ILE A 88 16.41 -6.66 7.14
N TYR A 89 15.96 -7.55 6.27
CA TYR A 89 15.93 -7.37 4.82
C TYR A 89 14.55 -6.92 4.32
N GLY A 90 13.57 -6.71 5.25
CA GLY A 90 12.22 -6.29 4.92
C GLY A 90 11.27 -7.45 4.53
N ASN A 91 11.70 -8.72 4.66
CA ASN A 91 10.82 -9.84 4.33
C ASN A 91 9.81 -10.06 5.47
N PRO A 92 8.51 -10.11 5.16
CA PRO A 92 7.47 -10.36 6.15
C PRO A 92 7.63 -11.69 6.88
N LYS A 93 7.38 -11.68 8.19
CA LYS A 93 7.42 -12.84 9.08
C LYS A 93 6.03 -13.11 9.67
N GLY A 94 5.20 -13.77 8.88
CA GLY A 94 3.83 -14.10 9.26
C GLY A 94 2.81 -13.11 8.74
N ASP A 95 1.58 -13.25 9.22
CA ASP A 95 0.45 -12.41 8.81
C ASP A 95 0.53 -11.01 9.42
N ALA A 96 -0.04 -10.04 8.72
CA ALA A 96 -0.22 -8.71 9.27
C ALA A 96 -1.28 -8.71 10.39
N ILE A 97 -1.09 -7.82 11.35
CA ILE A 97 -2.05 -7.59 12.44
C ILE A 97 -2.85 -6.33 12.09
N PRO A 98 -4.13 -6.46 11.66
CA PRO A 98 -4.96 -5.32 11.34
C PRO A 98 -5.25 -4.46 12.58
N TYR A 99 -5.43 -3.16 12.38
CA TYR A 99 -5.71 -2.18 13.44
C TYR A 99 -6.95 -2.51 14.30
N PHE A 100 -7.92 -3.20 13.73
CA PHE A 100 -9.16 -3.58 14.42
C PHE A 100 -9.05 -4.90 15.20
N LYS A 101 -7.90 -5.59 15.14
CA LYS A 101 -7.71 -6.84 15.85
C LYS A 101 -7.46 -6.55 17.34
N THR A 102 -8.32 -7.09 18.20
CA THR A 102 -8.20 -6.89 19.65
C THR A 102 -7.09 -7.75 20.24
N PHE A 103 -6.31 -7.19 21.16
CA PHE A 103 -5.18 -7.85 21.80
C PHE A 103 -5.55 -8.87 22.89
N SER A 104 -6.83 -9.10 23.16
CA SER A 104 -7.28 -10.08 24.19
C SER A 104 -6.75 -11.49 23.96
N GLU A 105 -6.46 -11.86 22.71
CA GLU A 105 -5.88 -13.14 22.33
C GLU A 105 -4.34 -13.17 22.47
N TYR A 106 -3.71 -12.02 22.69
CA TYR A 106 -2.25 -11.85 22.71
C TYR A 106 -1.69 -11.51 24.11
N ASN A 107 -2.48 -11.67 25.18
CA ASN A 107 -2.05 -11.38 26.55
C ASN A 107 -0.74 -12.11 26.94
N ASN A 108 -0.39 -13.20 26.27
CA ASN A 108 0.87 -13.92 26.47
C ASN A 108 2.05 -13.29 25.70
N LEU A 109 1.81 -12.41 24.72
CA LEU A 109 2.87 -11.72 23.96
C LEU A 109 3.31 -10.41 24.60
N ILE A 110 2.52 -9.87 25.53
CA ILE A 110 2.87 -8.65 26.29
C ILE A 110 4.11 -8.89 27.19
N GLN A 111 4.48 -10.15 27.46
CA GLN A 111 5.73 -10.47 28.14
C GLN A 111 6.99 -10.34 27.28
N LEU A 112 6.86 -10.25 25.98
CA LEU A 112 7.96 -9.83 25.10
C LEU A 112 8.06 -8.31 25.16
N LYS A 113 8.57 -7.83 26.30
CA LYS A 113 8.79 -6.43 26.65
C LYS A 113 9.34 -5.61 25.49
N SER A 114 8.51 -4.66 25.04
CA SER A 114 8.88 -3.26 24.77
C SER A 114 9.99 -2.91 23.78
N PHE A 115 10.90 -3.78 23.38
CA PHE A 115 12.06 -3.33 22.60
C PHE A 115 11.82 -3.29 21.08
N TRP A 116 11.02 -4.20 20.55
CA TRP A 116 10.83 -4.34 19.10
C TRP A 116 9.70 -3.47 18.52
N ILE A 117 8.67 -3.17 19.30
CA ILE A 117 7.56 -2.31 18.89
C ILE A 117 8.04 -0.84 18.72
N LEU A 118 8.97 -0.40 19.58
CA LEU A 118 9.53 0.95 19.48
C LEU A 118 10.42 1.16 18.25
N LEU A 119 11.06 0.10 17.74
CA LEU A 119 11.89 0.14 16.54
C LEU A 119 11.04 0.20 15.25
N ALA A 120 9.93 -0.50 15.20
CA ALA A 120 9.00 -0.46 14.06
C ALA A 120 8.36 0.93 13.90
N LEU A 121 7.97 1.57 15.00
CA LEU A 121 7.44 2.93 15.00
C LEU A 121 8.49 3.99 14.60
N LYS A 122 9.75 3.81 14.97
CA LYS A 122 10.84 4.71 14.53
C LYS A 122 11.18 4.56 13.05
N SER A 123 11.07 3.37 12.49
CA SER A 123 11.35 3.14 11.07
C SER A 123 10.27 3.74 10.16
N LEU A 124 9.01 3.76 10.58
CA LEU A 124 7.92 4.42 9.86
C LEU A 124 8.04 5.95 9.82
N TYR A 125 8.65 6.57 10.84
CA TYR A 125 8.90 8.02 10.87
C TYR A 125 9.96 8.49 9.86
N TRP A 126 10.83 7.59 9.39
CA TRP A 126 11.88 7.91 8.41
C TRP A 126 11.44 7.69 6.96
N LEU A 127 10.27 7.10 6.71
CA LEU A 127 9.75 6.88 5.35
C LEU A 127 8.79 7.99 4.91
N VAL A 128 8.46 8.95 5.78
CA VAL A 128 7.52 10.05 5.54
C VAL A 128 8.22 11.42 5.42
N LEU A 129 9.54 11.45 5.45
CA LEU A 129 10.38 12.61 5.14
C LEU A 129 11.19 12.34 3.89
#